data_b8dade55e3a6b40416b55d371e2cd7c8
#
_entry.id   b8dade55e3a6b40416b55d371e2cd7c8
#
_cell.length_a   1.000
_cell.length_b   1.000
_cell.length_c   1.000
_cell.angle_alpha   90.00
_cell.angle_beta   90.00
_cell.angle_gamma   90.00
#
_symmetry.space_group_name_H-M   'P 1'
#
loop_
_entity.id
_entity.type
_entity.pdbx_description
1 polymer ?
#
loop_
_entity_poly.entity_id
_entity_poly.type
_entity_poly.pdbx_seq_one_letter_code
_entity_poly.pdbx_strand_id
1 'polypeptide(L)'
;MKNDGFTLKKRLKSFKFAFNGIILLITREHNAWIHCFAAVCVIIAGFAFDISTTEWIAVTFAIGTVLAAEAVNSSIEAIADLVSPGYNEAIKRTKDLAAGAVLILAISAAIVLSLIHISEPTRPEPIS
;
A
#
# COMPACT_ATOMS: atom_id res chain seq x y z
N MET A 1 19.13 -10.51 32.53
CA MET A 1 18.32 -10.58 31.47
C MET A 1 19.07 -10.90 30.25
N LYS A 2 18.67 -11.74 29.57
CA LYS A 2 19.33 -12.12 28.53
C LYS A 2 19.19 -11.19 27.44
N ASN A 3 20.10 -11.12 26.68
CA ASN A 3 20.07 -10.26 25.65
C ASN A 3 19.65 -10.93 24.41
N ASP A 4 18.44 -10.79 24.11
CA ASP A 4 17.94 -11.39 22.99
C ASP A 4 17.93 -10.52 21.91
N GLY A 5 18.42 -9.40 22.02
CA GLY A 5 18.21 -8.35 21.16
C GLY A 5 18.39 -8.67 19.74
N PHE A 6 19.59 -8.83 19.32
CA PHE A 6 19.81 -8.98 17.94
C PHE A 6 20.45 -10.29 17.62
N THR A 7 19.79 -11.11 16.89
CA THR A 7 20.37 -12.30 16.31
C THR A 7 19.93 -12.42 14.89
N LEU A 8 20.78 -12.96 14.04
CA LEU A 8 20.44 -13.14 12.64
C LEU A 8 19.23 -14.08 12.48
N LYS A 9 19.17 -15.10 13.33
CA LYS A 9 18.06 -16.04 13.25
C LYS A 9 16.74 -15.36 13.52
N LYS A 10 16.68 -14.47 14.49
CA LYS A 10 15.46 -13.73 14.77
C LYS A 10 15.08 -12.81 13.62
N ARG A 11 16.08 -12.19 12.99
CA ARG A 11 15.82 -11.32 11.86
C ARG A 11 15.24 -12.08 10.68
N LEU A 12 15.81 -13.26 10.41
CA LEU A 12 15.30 -14.08 9.33
C LEU A 12 13.87 -14.52 9.59
N LYS A 13 13.56 -14.82 10.87
CA LYS A 13 12.20 -15.20 11.22
C LYS A 13 11.23 -14.04 11.03
N SER A 14 11.68 -12.82 11.32
CA SER A 14 10.84 -11.65 11.11
C SER A 14 10.49 -11.47 9.66
N PHE A 15 11.42 -11.71 8.76
CA PHE A 15 11.15 -11.64 7.34
C PHE A 15 10.13 -12.69 6.93
N LYS A 16 10.20 -13.88 7.52
CA LYS A 16 9.21 -14.91 7.21
C LYS A 16 7.81 -14.45 7.58
N PHE A 17 7.66 -13.85 8.75
CA PHE A 17 6.35 -13.32 9.18
C PHE A 17 5.88 -12.20 8.25
N ALA A 18 6.80 -11.35 7.83
CA ALA A 18 6.45 -10.25 6.93
C ALA A 18 5.96 -10.77 5.58
N PHE A 19 6.62 -11.78 5.04
CA PHE A 19 6.17 -12.38 3.78
C PHE A 19 4.82 -13.05 3.93
N ASN A 20 4.58 -13.71 5.07
CA ASN A 20 3.26 -14.27 5.33
C ASN A 20 2.19 -13.19 5.33
N GLY A 21 2.50 -12.03 5.91
CA GLY A 21 1.56 -10.92 5.93
C GLY A 21 1.24 -10.42 4.53
N ILE A 22 2.24 -10.33 3.68
CA ILE A 22 2.03 -9.91 2.30
C ILE A 22 1.13 -10.92 1.57
N ILE A 23 1.38 -12.21 1.78
CA ILE A 23 0.57 -13.24 1.15
C ILE A 23 -0.87 -13.16 1.64
N LEU A 24 -1.08 -12.95 2.94
CA LEU A 24 -2.42 -12.79 3.48
C LEU A 24 -3.12 -11.58 2.88
N LEU A 25 -2.41 -10.48 2.74
CA LEU A 25 -2.98 -9.28 2.16
C LEU A 25 -3.46 -9.54 0.73
N ILE A 26 -2.63 -10.16 -0.07
CA ILE A 26 -2.94 -10.38 -1.46
C ILE A 26 -4.02 -11.44 -1.64
N THR A 27 -4.06 -12.45 -0.77
CA THR A 27 -4.98 -13.58 -0.97
C THR A 27 -6.28 -13.45 -0.22
N ARG A 28 -6.34 -12.65 0.86
CA ARG A 28 -7.51 -12.61 1.71
C ARG A 28 -8.24 -11.29 1.76
N GLU A 29 -7.60 -10.19 1.38
CA GLU A 29 -8.20 -8.88 1.55
C GLU A 29 -8.74 -8.36 0.22
N HIS A 30 -10.05 -8.25 0.11
CA HIS A 30 -10.69 -7.82 -1.11
C HIS A 30 -10.31 -6.39 -1.51
N ASN A 31 -10.18 -5.52 -0.53
CA ASN A 31 -9.79 -4.13 -0.83
C ASN A 31 -8.40 -4.08 -1.42
N ALA A 32 -7.50 -4.96 -0.97
CA ALA A 32 -6.16 -5.02 -1.52
C ALA A 32 -6.19 -5.48 -2.99
N TRP A 33 -7.17 -6.30 -3.36
CA TRP A 33 -7.27 -6.75 -4.75
C TRP A 33 -7.49 -5.59 -5.70
N ILE A 34 -8.34 -4.64 -5.30
CA ILE A 34 -8.59 -3.46 -6.12
C ILE A 34 -7.31 -2.67 -6.29
N HIS A 35 -6.58 -2.46 -5.21
CA HIS A 35 -5.33 -1.71 -5.26
C HIS A 35 -4.26 -2.46 -6.05
N CYS A 36 -4.20 -3.77 -5.94
CA CYS A 36 -3.25 -4.57 -6.72
C CYS A 36 -3.57 -4.51 -8.21
N PHE A 37 -4.84 -4.58 -8.55
CA PHE A 37 -5.23 -4.48 -9.95
C PHE A 37 -4.86 -3.11 -10.51
N ALA A 38 -5.16 -2.05 -9.76
CA ALA A 38 -4.80 -0.71 -10.17
C ALA A 38 -3.28 -0.57 -10.31
N ALA A 39 -2.52 -1.18 -9.39
CA ALA A 39 -1.07 -1.11 -9.45
C ALA A 39 -0.53 -1.78 -10.71
N VAL A 40 -1.08 -2.94 -11.06
CA VAL A 40 -0.65 -3.63 -12.27
C VAL A 40 -0.96 -2.76 -13.50
N CYS A 41 -2.14 -2.16 -13.55
CA CYS A 41 -2.50 -1.29 -14.65
C CYS A 41 -1.54 -0.11 -14.77
N VAL A 42 -1.19 0.49 -13.64
CA VAL A 42 -0.28 1.63 -13.62
C VAL A 42 1.11 1.24 -14.08
N ILE A 43 1.59 0.08 -13.64
CA ILE A 43 2.91 -0.39 -14.05
C ILE A 43 2.96 -0.62 -15.55
N ILE A 44 1.91 -1.26 -16.09
CA ILE A 44 1.83 -1.48 -17.53
C ILE A 44 1.81 -0.15 -18.27
N ALA A 45 1.01 0.80 -17.79
CA ALA A 45 0.93 2.10 -18.42
C ALA A 45 2.27 2.83 -18.36
N GLY A 46 3.01 2.69 -17.25
CA GLY A 46 4.31 3.31 -17.12
C GLY A 46 5.29 2.82 -18.17
N PHE A 47 5.27 1.53 -18.44
CA PHE A 47 6.11 0.98 -19.50
C PHE A 47 5.61 1.42 -20.87
N ALA A 48 4.32 1.46 -21.06
CA ALA A 48 3.75 1.86 -22.35
C ALA A 48 4.06 3.32 -22.68
N PHE A 49 4.05 4.19 -21.67
CA PHE A 49 4.34 5.60 -21.89
C PHE A 49 5.80 5.96 -21.69
N ASP A 50 6.61 4.98 -21.32
CA ASP A 50 8.04 5.19 -21.12
C ASP A 50 8.32 6.33 -20.16
N ILE A 51 7.75 6.24 -18.98
CA ILE A 51 7.89 7.31 -17.98
C ILE A 51 9.33 7.34 -17.45
N SER A 52 9.71 8.49 -16.91
CA SER A 52 11.07 8.72 -16.46
C SER A 52 11.35 7.98 -15.15
N THR A 53 12.64 7.90 -14.80
CA THR A 53 13.05 7.29 -13.54
C THR A 53 12.41 8.00 -12.36
N THR A 54 12.39 9.33 -12.39
CA THR A 54 11.77 10.10 -11.31
C THR A 54 10.29 9.74 -11.18
N GLU A 55 9.60 9.57 -12.28
CA GLU A 55 8.19 9.19 -12.27
C GLU A 55 8.02 7.77 -11.75
N TRP A 56 8.95 6.86 -12.10
CA TRP A 56 8.91 5.51 -11.55
C TRP A 56 9.09 5.50 -10.02
N ILE A 57 9.94 6.38 -9.51
CA ILE A 57 10.11 6.51 -8.07
C ILE A 57 8.78 6.91 -7.43
N ALA A 58 8.10 7.89 -8.00
CA ALA A 58 6.82 8.34 -7.48
C ALA A 58 5.76 7.24 -7.54
N VAL A 59 5.72 6.51 -8.65
CA VAL A 59 4.76 5.41 -8.81
C VAL A 59 5.01 4.32 -7.78
N THR A 60 6.27 3.93 -7.60
CA THR A 60 6.61 2.89 -6.65
C THR A 60 6.19 3.28 -5.24
N PHE A 61 6.48 4.53 -4.86
CA PHE A 61 6.13 4.99 -3.53
C PHE A 61 4.62 5.07 -3.35
N ALA A 62 3.91 5.52 -4.38
CA ALA A 62 2.45 5.60 -4.31
C ALA A 62 1.84 4.22 -4.12
N ILE A 63 2.27 3.25 -4.91
CA ILE A 63 1.73 1.89 -4.82
C ILE A 63 2.07 1.28 -3.46
N GLY A 64 3.32 1.39 -3.04
CA GLY A 64 3.75 0.78 -1.79
C GLY A 64 3.04 1.35 -0.58
N THR A 65 2.87 2.66 -0.53
CA THR A 65 2.22 3.28 0.63
C THR A 65 0.74 2.91 0.72
N VAL A 66 0.05 2.82 -0.41
CA VAL A 66 -1.36 2.44 -0.39
C VAL A 66 -1.51 1.00 0.08
N LEU A 67 -0.68 0.09 -0.43
CA LEU A 67 -0.78 -1.31 -0.02
C LEU A 67 -0.37 -1.50 1.44
N ALA A 68 0.64 -0.76 1.89
CA ALA A 68 1.03 -0.83 3.30
C ALA A 68 -0.09 -0.33 4.21
N ALA A 69 -0.73 0.76 3.82
CA ALA A 69 -1.85 1.29 4.59
C ALA A 69 -3.01 0.30 4.63
N GLU A 70 -3.26 -0.38 3.52
CA GLU A 70 -4.31 -1.38 3.47
C GLU A 70 -4.02 -2.53 4.44
N ALA A 71 -2.76 -2.98 4.50
CA ALA A 71 -2.39 -4.03 5.43
C ALA A 71 -2.60 -3.60 6.88
N VAL A 72 -2.23 -2.37 7.21
CA VAL A 72 -2.44 -1.85 8.55
C VAL A 72 -3.92 -1.74 8.86
N ASN A 73 -4.72 -1.25 7.92
CA ASN A 73 -6.16 -1.15 8.11
C ASN A 73 -6.79 -2.52 8.38
N SER A 74 -6.40 -3.52 7.60
CA SER A 74 -6.93 -4.87 7.80
C SER A 74 -6.55 -5.42 9.17
N SER A 75 -5.34 -5.12 9.63
CA SER A 75 -4.91 -5.53 10.98
C SER A 75 -5.76 -4.88 12.06
N ILE A 76 -6.05 -3.58 11.89
CA ILE A 76 -6.88 -2.86 12.85
C ILE A 76 -8.29 -3.42 12.88
N GLU A 77 -8.83 -3.73 11.70
CA GLU A 77 -10.17 -4.31 11.63
C GLU A 77 -10.24 -5.67 12.32
N ALA A 78 -9.21 -6.49 12.12
CA ALA A 78 -9.18 -7.80 12.76
C ALA A 78 -9.15 -7.68 14.27
N ILE A 79 -8.33 -6.77 14.79
CA ILE A 79 -8.25 -6.55 16.22
C ILE A 79 -9.57 -5.98 16.76
N ALA A 80 -10.12 -5.02 16.05
CA ALA A 80 -11.36 -4.39 16.46
C ALA A 80 -12.51 -5.40 16.53
N ASP A 81 -12.59 -6.28 15.55
CA ASP A 81 -13.65 -7.29 15.54
C ASP A 81 -13.47 -8.31 16.66
N LEU A 82 -12.23 -8.61 17.01
CA LEU A 82 -11.97 -9.53 18.12
C LEU A 82 -12.33 -8.91 19.45
N VAL A 83 -11.98 -7.62 19.63
CA VAL A 83 -12.22 -6.92 20.89
C VAL A 83 -13.72 -6.60 21.08
N SER A 84 -14.40 -6.24 20.02
CA SER A 84 -15.78 -5.81 20.11
C SER A 84 -16.56 -6.29 18.89
N PRO A 85 -17.09 -7.50 18.95
CA PRO A 85 -17.87 -8.01 17.81
C PRO A 85 -19.19 -7.27 17.60
N GLY A 86 -19.72 -6.65 18.67
CA GLY A 86 -20.91 -5.85 18.53
C GLY A 86 -20.60 -4.39 18.30
N TYR A 87 -21.64 -3.57 18.24
CA TYR A 87 -21.44 -2.16 18.01
C TYR A 87 -20.83 -1.47 19.22
N ASN A 88 -19.82 -0.67 18.98
CA ASN A 88 -19.20 0.14 20.01
C ASN A 88 -18.69 1.40 19.30
N GLU A 89 -19.10 2.55 19.81
CA GLU A 89 -18.80 3.79 19.11
C GLU A 89 -17.31 4.08 19.02
N ALA A 90 -16.54 3.77 20.04
CA ALA A 90 -15.09 3.99 20.00
C ALA A 90 -14.43 3.07 18.98
N ILE A 91 -14.88 1.83 18.90
CA ILE A 91 -14.34 0.88 17.93
C ILE A 91 -14.72 1.31 16.52
N LYS A 92 -15.96 1.78 16.33
CA LYS A 92 -16.36 2.28 15.02
C LYS A 92 -15.48 3.45 14.59
N ARG A 93 -15.20 4.37 15.51
CA ARG A 93 -14.34 5.50 15.19
C ARG A 93 -12.94 5.05 14.82
N THR A 94 -12.42 4.04 15.53
CA THR A 94 -11.10 3.48 15.21
C THR A 94 -11.07 2.90 13.81
N LYS A 95 -12.09 2.14 13.44
CA LYS A 95 -12.16 1.55 12.11
C LYS A 95 -12.30 2.63 11.04
N ASP A 96 -13.09 3.66 11.32
CA ASP A 96 -13.26 4.76 10.37
C ASP A 96 -11.96 5.51 10.15
N LEU A 97 -11.20 5.76 11.21
CA LEU A 97 -9.93 6.45 11.09
C LEU A 97 -8.94 5.64 10.27
N ALA A 98 -8.90 4.33 10.49
CA ALA A 98 -8.00 3.47 9.74
C ALA A 98 -8.38 3.44 8.26
N ALA A 99 -9.67 3.35 7.97
CA ALA A 99 -10.13 3.38 6.59
C ALA A 99 -9.87 4.74 5.95
N GLY A 100 -10.01 5.80 6.73
CA GLY A 100 -9.70 7.14 6.25
C GLY A 100 -8.25 7.31 5.86
N ALA A 101 -7.34 6.67 6.59
CA ALA A 101 -5.93 6.73 6.25
C ALA A 101 -5.68 6.09 4.87
N VAL A 102 -6.32 4.97 4.60
CA VAL A 102 -6.20 4.34 3.29
C VAL A 102 -6.74 5.26 2.22
N LEU A 103 -7.89 5.87 2.48
CA LEU A 103 -8.51 6.75 1.49
C LEU A 103 -7.62 7.96 1.20
N ILE A 104 -7.01 8.55 2.23
CA ILE A 104 -6.12 9.67 2.03
C ILE A 104 -4.95 9.28 1.12
N LEU A 105 -4.36 8.13 1.39
CA LEU A 105 -3.24 7.69 0.58
C LEU A 105 -3.66 7.32 -0.84
N ALA A 106 -4.86 6.72 -0.98
CA ALA A 106 -5.36 6.38 -2.31
C ALA A 106 -5.62 7.64 -3.13
N ILE A 107 -6.18 8.68 -2.51
CA ILE A 107 -6.41 9.94 -3.20
C ILE A 107 -5.07 10.58 -3.56
N SER A 108 -4.12 10.57 -2.64
CA SER A 108 -2.79 11.12 -2.90
C SER A 108 -2.12 10.38 -4.06
N ALA A 109 -2.23 9.07 -4.08
CA ALA A 109 -1.67 8.27 -5.16
C ALA A 109 -2.33 8.62 -6.49
N ALA A 110 -3.65 8.78 -6.47
CA ALA A 110 -4.38 9.14 -7.69
C ALA A 110 -3.93 10.50 -8.22
N ILE A 111 -3.68 11.44 -7.32
CA ILE A 111 -3.19 12.75 -7.72
C ILE A 111 -1.81 12.64 -8.35
N VAL A 112 -0.91 11.88 -7.72
CA VAL A 112 0.44 11.69 -8.25
C VAL A 112 0.37 11.08 -9.64
N LEU A 113 -0.44 10.05 -9.81
CA LEU A 113 -0.55 9.38 -11.09
C LEU A 113 -1.18 10.28 -12.16
N SER A 114 -2.14 11.11 -11.75
CA SER A 114 -2.75 12.07 -12.66
C SER A 114 -1.75 13.10 -13.12
N LEU A 115 -0.89 13.58 -12.22
CA LEU A 115 0.13 14.55 -12.58
C LEU A 115 1.14 13.95 -13.53
N ILE A 116 1.51 12.70 -13.34
CA ILE A 116 2.41 12.02 -14.24
C ILE A 116 1.76 11.91 -15.63
N HIS A 117 0.49 11.52 -15.67
CA HIS A 117 -0.20 11.38 -16.94
C HIS A 117 -0.32 12.72 -17.67
N ILE A 118 -0.63 13.78 -16.93
CA ILE A 118 -0.77 15.10 -17.53
C ILE A 118 0.56 15.59 -18.09
N SER A 119 1.66 15.29 -17.43
CA SER A 119 2.95 15.79 -17.87
C SER A 119 3.50 15.02 -19.06
N GLU A 120 3.00 13.80 -19.30
CA GLU A 120 3.51 13.00 -20.42
C GLU A 120 3.34 13.66 -21.78
N PRO A 121 2.15 14.17 -22.11
CA PRO A 121 1.99 14.79 -23.44
C PRO A 121 2.79 16.04 -23.63
N THR A 122 3.22 16.71 -22.55
CA THR A 122 3.98 17.93 -22.65
C THR A 122 5.46 17.71 -22.50
N ARG A 123 5.88 16.46 -22.28
CA ARG A 123 7.28 16.15 -22.12
C ARG A 123 8.00 16.37 -23.43
N PRO A 124 9.18 17.04 -23.41
CA PRO A 124 9.91 17.23 -24.65
C PRO A 124 10.27 15.90 -25.26
N GLU A 125 10.08 15.81 -26.57
CA GLU A 125 10.44 14.60 -27.27
C GLU A 125 11.93 14.41 -27.23
N PRO A 126 12.41 13.20 -27.03
CA PRO A 126 13.82 12.97 -27.17
C PRO A 126 14.21 13.31 -28.59
N ILE A 127 15.28 14.02 -28.74
CA ILE A 127 15.70 14.36 -30.07
C ILE A 127 16.06 13.10 -30.78
N SER A 128 15.45 12.90 -31.86
CA SER A 128 15.75 11.69 -32.61
C SER A 128 16.94 11.89 -33.49
#